data_4f63c9acae96c4ed3f4b255b4ad4dc85
#
_entry.id   4f63c9acae96c4ed3f4b255b4ad4dc85
#
_cell.length_a   1.000
_cell.length_b   1.000
_cell.length_c   1.000
_cell.angle_alpha   90.00
_cell.angle_beta   90.00
_cell.angle_gamma   90.00
#
_symmetry.space_group_name_H-M   'P 1'
#
loop_
_entity.id
_entity.type
_entity.pdbx_description
1 polymer ?
#
loop_
_entity_poly.entity_id
_entity_poly.type
_entity_poly.pdbx_seq_one_letter_code
_entity_poly.pdbx_strand_id
1 'polypeptide(L)'
;MSGTGRSGLDQAAGRAAAERARRRRAGTPLLDAPAADALDEAVTRHGEAAGLEVVERLAEGPPPRLRVVPDLPATEPVATAPAPEGTTAREVTSDGGHLAELLVDAVELVRRRLEGDYAVDEFGFDPELTERVLLAVLRPVYRHWFRVELRGQENIPADRGALLVGNHSGTLAWDALMTQVAVHDATDGRFLRLLGADLVFATPLVGDVARRMGATLATTSDAERLLTAGELVGVWPEGFKGIGKHYRDRYRLQRFGRGGFVSAAIRTQVPIVPVSIVGAEEIHPMLADVRPLARLFGAPFWPVTPTWPWLGPLGLVPLPSKWLIELGEPVPTDTLDPAAADDPMVVFEITDRVREVIQQTLYALLVQRRSVFLG
;
A
#
# COMPACT_ATOMS: atom_id res chain seq x y z
N MET A 1 60.68 3.29 -3.54
CA MET A 1 60.27 2.48 -2.39
C MET A 1 58.86 2.87 -2.00
N SER A 2 57.86 2.18 -2.46
CA SER A 2 56.46 2.30 -1.95
C SER A 2 55.58 1.26 -2.66
N GLY A 3 55.41 0.14 -2.01
CA GLY A 3 54.52 -0.91 -2.53
C GLY A 3 54.26 -1.98 -1.49
N THR A 4 53.44 -1.72 -0.46
CA THR A 4 53.01 -2.76 0.52
C THR A 4 51.70 -2.41 1.26
N GLY A 5 50.81 -1.59 0.68
CA GLY A 5 49.54 -1.22 1.37
C GLY A 5 48.25 -1.88 0.88
N ARG A 6 48.24 -2.49 -0.29
CA ARG A 6 46.97 -3.02 -0.91
C ARG A 6 46.67 -4.51 -0.62
N SER A 7 47.68 -5.31 -0.26
CA SER A 7 47.49 -6.76 -0.04
C SER A 7 46.78 -7.10 1.27
N GLY A 8 46.82 -6.27 2.28
CA GLY A 8 46.21 -6.53 3.61
C GLY A 8 44.68 -6.35 3.63
N LEU A 9 44.16 -5.39 2.90
CA LEU A 9 42.73 -5.07 2.87
C LEU A 9 41.95 -6.14 2.05
N ASP A 10 42.54 -6.65 0.98
CA ASP A 10 41.89 -7.68 0.16
C ASP A 10 41.85 -9.03 0.87
N GLN A 11 42.86 -9.35 1.70
CA GLN A 11 42.84 -10.57 2.54
C GLN A 11 41.86 -10.46 3.71
N ALA A 12 41.69 -9.29 4.30
CA ALA A 12 40.70 -9.06 5.36
C ALA A 12 39.25 -9.16 4.81
N ALA A 13 38.99 -8.61 3.62
CA ALA A 13 37.68 -8.72 2.95
C ALA A 13 37.33 -10.16 2.57
N GLY A 14 38.31 -10.94 2.11
CA GLY A 14 38.15 -12.37 1.80
C GLY A 14 37.84 -13.23 3.02
N ARG A 15 38.48 -12.97 4.17
CA ARG A 15 38.18 -13.68 5.44
C ARG A 15 36.81 -13.34 5.99
N ALA A 16 36.39 -12.07 5.94
CA ALA A 16 35.04 -11.66 6.35
C ALA A 16 33.94 -12.26 5.48
N ALA A 17 34.16 -12.42 4.18
CA ALA A 17 33.23 -13.09 3.27
C ALA A 17 33.11 -14.59 3.57
N ALA A 18 34.22 -15.28 3.83
CA ALA A 18 34.25 -16.70 4.19
C ALA A 18 33.57 -16.97 5.54
N GLU A 19 33.72 -16.11 6.53
CA GLU A 19 33.09 -16.20 7.84
C GLU A 19 31.56 -15.98 7.72
N ARG A 20 31.12 -15.04 6.91
CA ARG A 20 29.68 -14.84 6.61
C ARG A 20 29.05 -16.04 5.93
N ALA A 21 29.78 -16.70 5.03
CA ALA A 21 29.31 -17.91 4.37
C ALA A 21 29.21 -19.11 5.34
N ARG A 22 30.10 -19.20 6.34
CA ARG A 22 30.03 -20.22 7.41
C ARG A 22 28.86 -20.00 8.35
N ARG A 23 28.57 -18.75 8.76
CA ARG A 23 27.44 -18.40 9.64
C ARG A 23 26.08 -18.64 8.98
N ARG A 24 25.97 -18.47 7.65
CA ARG A 24 24.75 -18.83 6.89
C ARG A 24 24.44 -20.33 6.87
N ARG A 25 25.42 -21.21 7.13
CA ARG A 25 25.24 -22.67 7.18
C ARG A 25 24.85 -23.20 8.56
N ALA A 26 24.82 -22.39 9.61
CA ALA A 26 24.55 -22.78 10.97
C ALA A 26 23.18 -22.32 11.52
N GLY A 27 22.31 -21.72 10.73
CA GLY A 27 20.96 -21.30 11.14
C GLY A 27 19.90 -22.30 10.66
N THR A 28 19.03 -22.69 11.55
CA THR A 28 17.95 -23.67 11.53
C THR A 28 17.13 -23.72 10.22
N PRO A 29 16.72 -24.90 9.72
CA PRO A 29 16.15 -25.06 8.39
C PRO A 29 14.68 -24.63 8.36
N LEU A 30 14.40 -23.58 7.61
CA LEU A 30 13.10 -23.33 7.00
C LEU A 30 13.28 -23.67 5.51
N LEU A 31 12.66 -24.76 5.05
CA LEU A 31 12.64 -25.29 3.68
C LEU A 31 14.02 -25.41 3.01
N ASP A 32 14.39 -26.61 2.66
CA ASP A 32 15.65 -26.90 1.95
C ASP A 32 15.79 -26.01 0.70
N ALA A 33 16.89 -25.28 0.60
CA ALA A 33 17.23 -24.42 -0.54
C ALA A 33 17.04 -25.09 -1.93
N PRO A 34 17.25 -26.40 -2.10
CA PRO A 34 16.96 -27.08 -3.36
C PRO A 34 15.47 -27.13 -3.74
N ALA A 35 14.55 -27.03 -2.78
CA ALA A 35 13.12 -27.02 -3.08
C ALA A 35 12.64 -25.65 -3.57
N ALA A 36 13.23 -24.56 -3.08
CA ALA A 36 12.93 -23.20 -3.54
C ALA A 36 13.49 -22.96 -4.95
N ASP A 37 14.71 -23.42 -5.23
CA ASP A 37 15.33 -23.30 -6.55
C ASP A 37 14.62 -24.18 -7.60
N ALA A 38 14.17 -25.38 -7.21
CA ALA A 38 13.40 -26.26 -8.08
C ALA A 38 12.00 -25.71 -8.42
N LEU A 39 11.38 -25.00 -7.47
CA LEU A 39 10.10 -24.35 -7.69
C LEU A 39 10.24 -23.15 -8.64
N ASP A 40 11.28 -22.35 -8.49
CA ASP A 40 11.57 -21.19 -9.35
C ASP A 40 11.93 -21.65 -10.80
N GLU A 41 12.64 -22.75 -10.93
CA GLU A 41 12.99 -23.35 -12.20
C GLU A 41 11.80 -24.03 -12.90
N ALA A 42 10.87 -24.63 -12.15
CA ALA A 42 9.64 -25.24 -12.67
C ALA A 42 8.64 -24.17 -13.14
N VAL A 43 8.47 -23.09 -12.39
CA VAL A 43 7.61 -21.95 -12.77
C VAL A 43 8.14 -21.24 -14.01
N THR A 44 9.46 -21.16 -14.16
CA THR A 44 10.10 -20.52 -15.32
C THR A 44 10.00 -21.38 -16.60
N ARG A 45 9.95 -22.70 -16.48
CA ARG A 45 9.95 -23.64 -17.64
C ARG A 45 8.56 -24.01 -18.17
N HIS A 46 7.52 -24.05 -17.37
CA HIS A 46 6.25 -24.71 -17.74
C HIS A 46 4.98 -23.86 -17.62
N GLY A 47 5.06 -22.59 -17.28
CA GLY A 47 3.88 -21.73 -17.19
C GLY A 47 2.86 -22.11 -16.09
N GLU A 48 1.70 -21.45 -16.08
CA GLU A 48 0.68 -21.55 -15.03
C GLU A 48 0.14 -22.96 -14.73
N ALA A 49 0.20 -23.90 -15.67
CA ALA A 49 -0.30 -25.26 -15.50
C ALA A 49 0.50 -26.10 -14.47
N ALA A 50 1.82 -25.90 -14.40
CA ALA A 50 2.69 -26.65 -13.48
C ALA A 50 2.57 -26.12 -12.02
N GLY A 51 2.24 -24.85 -11.85
CA GLY A 51 1.97 -24.26 -10.53
C GLY A 51 0.75 -24.85 -9.84
N LEU A 52 -0.31 -25.15 -10.58
CA LEU A 52 -1.54 -25.78 -10.08
C LEU A 52 -1.32 -27.21 -9.60
N GLU A 53 -0.49 -27.98 -10.29
CA GLU A 53 -0.21 -29.39 -9.93
C GLU A 53 0.61 -29.52 -8.63
N VAL A 54 1.48 -28.55 -8.34
CA VAL A 54 2.26 -28.48 -7.08
C VAL A 54 1.37 -28.04 -5.93
N VAL A 55 0.45 -27.13 -6.14
CA VAL A 55 -0.52 -26.68 -5.11
C VAL A 55 -1.50 -27.80 -4.77
N GLU A 56 -1.93 -28.59 -5.74
CA GLU A 56 -2.81 -29.74 -5.53
C GLU A 56 -2.13 -30.86 -4.68
N ARG A 57 -0.85 -31.14 -4.92
CA ARG A 57 -0.05 -32.05 -4.10
C ARG A 57 0.20 -31.60 -2.65
N LEU A 58 0.30 -30.30 -2.43
CA LEU A 58 0.46 -29.73 -1.08
C LEU A 58 -0.86 -29.71 -0.30
N ALA A 59 -2.01 -29.72 -1.00
CA ALA A 59 -3.34 -29.81 -0.40
C ALA A 59 -3.73 -31.23 0.02
N GLU A 60 -3.03 -32.27 -0.43
CA GLU A 60 -3.27 -33.69 -0.07
C GLU A 60 -2.66 -34.13 1.26
N GLY A 61 -2.04 -33.22 2.02
CA GLY A 61 -1.59 -33.51 3.39
C GLY A 61 -2.78 -33.74 4.35
N PRO A 62 -2.64 -34.58 5.40
CA PRO A 62 -3.73 -34.86 6.33
C PRO A 62 -4.17 -33.54 7.00
N PRO A 63 -5.49 -33.26 7.09
CA PRO A 63 -6.00 -32.00 7.63
C PRO A 63 -5.58 -31.85 9.10
N PRO A 64 -5.25 -30.63 9.55
CA PRO A 64 -4.93 -30.36 10.95
C PRO A 64 -6.13 -30.76 11.83
N ARG A 65 -5.89 -31.56 12.85
CA ARG A 65 -6.92 -31.99 13.81
C ARG A 65 -7.41 -30.77 14.58
N LEU A 66 -8.62 -30.32 14.29
CA LEU A 66 -9.33 -29.33 15.09
C LEU A 66 -9.56 -29.86 16.50
N ARG A 67 -9.01 -29.17 17.48
CA ARG A 67 -9.26 -29.42 18.90
C ARG A 67 -10.61 -28.80 19.23
N VAL A 68 -11.60 -29.62 19.51
CA VAL A 68 -12.91 -29.18 19.99
C VAL A 68 -12.71 -28.53 21.36
N VAL A 69 -13.03 -27.24 21.47
CA VAL A 69 -13.11 -26.54 22.76
C VAL A 69 -14.46 -26.89 23.38
N PRO A 70 -14.55 -27.28 24.67
CA PRO A 70 -15.81 -27.61 25.30
C PRO A 70 -16.75 -26.39 25.36
N ASP A 71 -18.04 -26.68 25.21
CA ASP A 71 -19.15 -25.72 25.19
C ASP A 71 -19.08 -24.70 26.34
N LEU A 72 -19.14 -23.43 26.00
CA LEU A 72 -19.44 -22.34 26.93
C LEU A 72 -20.94 -22.42 27.29
N PRO A 73 -21.32 -22.15 28.56
CA PRO A 73 -22.72 -22.22 28.98
C PRO A 73 -23.58 -21.19 28.25
N ALA A 74 -24.78 -21.63 27.84
CA ALA A 74 -25.76 -20.83 27.14
C ALA A 74 -26.11 -19.56 27.95
N THR A 75 -25.90 -18.40 27.35
CA THR A 75 -26.40 -17.12 27.88
C THR A 75 -27.91 -17.04 27.65
N GLU A 76 -28.64 -16.72 28.73
CA GLU A 76 -30.09 -16.49 28.70
C GLU A 76 -30.48 -15.38 27.69
N PRO A 77 -31.68 -15.44 27.11
CA PRO A 77 -32.14 -14.46 26.14
C PRO A 77 -32.36 -13.09 26.80
N VAL A 78 -31.60 -12.09 26.37
CA VAL A 78 -31.81 -10.69 26.72
C VAL A 78 -33.15 -10.24 26.15
N ALA A 79 -34.05 -9.73 27.01
CA ALA A 79 -35.36 -9.20 26.66
C ALA A 79 -35.22 -8.11 25.57
N THR A 80 -35.97 -8.28 24.50
CA THR A 80 -36.11 -7.32 23.39
C THR A 80 -36.74 -6.02 23.93
N ALA A 81 -35.99 -4.92 23.89
CA ALA A 81 -36.51 -3.59 24.06
C ALA A 81 -37.42 -3.22 22.86
N PRO A 82 -38.53 -2.49 23.07
CA PRO A 82 -39.42 -2.14 21.98
C PRO A 82 -38.76 -1.19 21.00
N ALA A 83 -38.99 -1.45 19.70
CA ALA A 83 -38.52 -0.61 18.61
C ALA A 83 -39.05 0.83 18.76
N PRO A 84 -38.26 1.87 18.48
CA PRO A 84 -38.79 3.23 18.40
C PRO A 84 -39.70 3.34 17.17
N GLU A 85 -40.95 3.59 17.40
CA GLU A 85 -41.91 4.01 16.37
C GLU A 85 -41.50 5.40 15.85
N GLY A 86 -41.47 5.54 14.54
CA GLY A 86 -41.43 6.86 13.89
C GLY A 86 -40.15 7.22 13.18
N THR A 87 -39.74 6.44 12.18
CA THR A 87 -38.97 7.00 11.08
C THR A 87 -39.93 7.16 9.91
N THR A 88 -40.47 8.36 9.78
CA THR A 88 -41.19 8.82 8.59
C THR A 88 -40.31 8.59 7.38
N ALA A 89 -40.88 7.91 6.39
CA ALA A 89 -40.28 7.73 5.08
C ALA A 89 -39.76 9.08 4.59
N ARG A 90 -38.43 9.19 4.49
CA ARG A 90 -37.78 10.33 3.85
C ARG A 90 -38.14 10.23 2.38
N GLU A 91 -39.06 11.08 1.97
CA GLU A 91 -39.42 11.25 0.56
C GLU A 91 -38.14 11.34 -0.26
N VAL A 92 -38.08 10.55 -1.33
CA VAL A 92 -37.09 10.64 -2.39
C VAL A 92 -37.33 12.00 -3.05
N THR A 93 -36.72 13.05 -2.49
CA THR A 93 -36.68 14.36 -3.14
C THR A 93 -35.81 14.23 -4.38
N SER A 94 -36.39 14.66 -5.49
CA SER A 94 -35.91 14.65 -6.84
C SER A 94 -34.40 14.94 -6.96
N ASP A 95 -33.71 14.19 -7.81
CA ASP A 95 -32.30 14.32 -8.22
C ASP A 95 -31.82 15.76 -8.51
N GLY A 96 -32.74 16.68 -8.82
CA GLY A 96 -32.45 18.08 -9.07
C GLY A 96 -32.11 18.92 -7.85
N GLY A 97 -32.63 18.58 -6.66
CA GLY A 97 -32.35 19.30 -5.41
C GLY A 97 -30.92 19.04 -4.93
N HIS A 98 -30.50 17.80 -4.97
CA HIS A 98 -29.15 17.41 -4.52
C HIS A 98 -28.04 17.97 -5.43
N LEU A 99 -28.29 18.04 -6.75
CA LEU A 99 -27.34 18.67 -7.68
C LEU A 99 -27.24 20.18 -7.46
N ALA A 100 -28.35 20.85 -7.16
CA ALA A 100 -28.35 22.27 -6.84
C ALA A 100 -27.60 22.59 -5.54
N GLU A 101 -27.76 21.78 -4.49
CA GLU A 101 -26.99 21.89 -3.25
C GLU A 101 -25.50 21.70 -3.48
N LEU A 102 -25.10 20.68 -4.24
CA LEU A 102 -23.69 20.45 -4.60
C LEU A 102 -23.08 21.62 -5.39
N LEU A 103 -23.85 22.25 -6.28
CA LEU A 103 -23.39 23.41 -7.04
C LEU A 103 -23.25 24.64 -6.13
N VAL A 104 -24.17 24.88 -5.22
CA VAL A 104 -24.09 25.98 -4.25
C VAL A 104 -22.87 25.80 -3.34
N ASP A 105 -22.66 24.60 -2.81
CA ASP A 105 -21.49 24.28 -1.98
C ASP A 105 -20.18 24.45 -2.73
N ALA A 106 -20.13 24.03 -4.01
CA ALA A 106 -18.96 24.21 -4.86
C ALA A 106 -18.67 25.69 -5.15
N VAL A 107 -19.70 26.50 -5.41
CA VAL A 107 -19.56 27.94 -5.63
C VAL A 107 -19.09 28.65 -4.35
N GLU A 108 -19.64 28.30 -3.19
CA GLU A 108 -19.23 28.84 -1.91
C GLU A 108 -17.78 28.49 -1.58
N LEU A 109 -17.37 27.23 -1.84
CA LEU A 109 -16.00 26.78 -1.67
C LEU A 109 -15.03 27.57 -2.57
N VAL A 110 -15.39 27.76 -3.86
CA VAL A 110 -14.58 28.55 -4.81
C VAL A 110 -14.50 30.01 -4.36
N ARG A 111 -15.61 30.61 -3.93
CA ARG A 111 -15.63 31.99 -3.45
C ARG A 111 -14.70 32.20 -2.27
N ARG A 112 -14.80 31.38 -1.22
CA ARG A 112 -13.92 31.45 -0.04
C ARG A 112 -12.45 31.30 -0.41
N ARG A 113 -12.14 30.47 -1.39
CA ARG A 113 -10.77 30.31 -1.87
C ARG A 113 -10.24 31.51 -2.65
N LEU A 114 -11.08 32.19 -3.42
CA LEU A 114 -10.72 33.44 -4.10
C LEU A 114 -10.53 34.59 -3.11
N GLU A 115 -11.25 34.58 -2.01
CA GLU A 115 -11.14 35.55 -0.90
C GLU A 115 -9.96 35.24 0.03
N GLY A 116 -9.31 34.08 -0.12
CA GLY A 116 -8.19 33.64 0.76
C GLY A 116 -8.65 33.10 2.13
N ASP A 117 -9.94 32.84 2.31
CA ASP A 117 -10.53 32.30 3.53
C ASP A 117 -10.51 30.76 3.49
N TYR A 118 -9.30 30.19 3.65
CA TYR A 118 -9.09 28.75 3.81
C TYR A 118 -7.82 28.49 4.61
N ALA A 119 -7.79 27.37 5.34
CA ALA A 119 -6.66 26.95 6.14
C ALA A 119 -5.96 25.77 5.50
N VAL A 120 -4.64 25.80 5.49
CA VAL A 120 -3.78 24.67 5.15
C VAL A 120 -2.80 24.43 6.29
N ASP A 121 -2.36 23.18 6.46
CA ASP A 121 -1.29 22.90 7.41
C ASP A 121 0.10 23.29 6.87
N GLU A 122 1.13 23.05 7.66
CA GLU A 122 2.52 23.36 7.30
C GLU A 122 3.03 22.59 6.07
N PHE A 123 2.38 21.51 5.65
CA PHE A 123 2.68 20.73 4.45
C PHE A 123 1.83 21.14 3.24
N GLY A 124 0.89 22.06 3.42
CA GLY A 124 -0.03 22.51 2.39
C GLY A 124 -1.30 21.67 2.25
N PHE A 125 -1.58 20.80 3.23
CA PHE A 125 -2.79 19.98 3.26
C PHE A 125 -4.03 20.84 3.54
N ASP A 126 -5.06 20.59 2.78
CA ASP A 126 -6.34 21.28 2.83
C ASP A 126 -7.45 20.25 3.09
N PRO A 127 -7.83 20.05 4.35
CA PRO A 127 -8.81 19.03 4.73
C PRO A 127 -10.19 19.31 4.10
N GLU A 128 -10.62 20.57 4.01
CA GLU A 128 -11.92 20.92 3.46
C GLU A 128 -11.99 20.63 1.94
N LEU A 129 -10.96 21.00 1.17
CA LEU A 129 -10.88 20.70 -0.25
C LEU A 129 -10.82 19.17 -0.48
N THR A 130 -10.04 18.49 0.34
CA THR A 130 -9.89 17.03 0.24
C THR A 130 -11.21 16.33 0.47
N GLU A 131 -11.93 16.66 1.56
CA GLU A 131 -13.20 16.06 1.90
C GLU A 131 -14.28 16.34 0.86
N ARG A 132 -14.51 17.64 0.56
CA ARG A 132 -15.66 18.08 -0.24
C ARG A 132 -15.49 17.89 -1.74
N VAL A 133 -14.25 17.89 -2.24
CA VAL A 133 -14.00 17.82 -3.68
C VAL A 133 -13.26 16.54 -4.05
N LEU A 134 -12.09 16.32 -3.47
CA LEU A 134 -11.21 15.25 -3.95
C LEU A 134 -11.76 13.87 -3.59
N LEU A 135 -12.16 13.65 -2.34
CA LEU A 135 -12.78 12.39 -1.94
C LEU A 135 -14.17 12.21 -2.58
N ALA A 136 -14.94 13.28 -2.76
CA ALA A 136 -16.23 13.20 -3.45
C ALA A 136 -16.09 12.70 -4.90
N VAL A 137 -15.04 13.11 -5.61
CA VAL A 137 -14.72 12.63 -6.99
C VAL A 137 -14.16 11.19 -6.96
N LEU A 138 -13.35 10.85 -5.96
CA LEU A 138 -12.73 9.52 -5.87
C LEU A 138 -13.67 8.43 -5.37
N ARG A 139 -14.65 8.74 -4.50
CA ARG A 139 -15.62 7.75 -3.96
C ARG A 139 -16.41 6.99 -5.04
N PRO A 140 -16.95 7.62 -6.12
CA PRO A 140 -17.56 6.88 -7.23
C PRO A 140 -16.59 5.91 -7.92
N VAL A 141 -15.32 6.31 -8.11
CA VAL A 141 -14.29 5.44 -8.68
C VAL A 141 -14.01 4.27 -7.74
N TYR A 142 -13.89 4.53 -6.45
CA TYR A 142 -13.72 3.51 -5.41
C TYR A 142 -14.87 2.50 -5.38
N ARG A 143 -16.13 3.01 -5.36
CA ARG A 143 -17.32 2.18 -5.15
C ARG A 143 -17.79 1.46 -6.41
N HIS A 144 -17.76 2.13 -7.56
CA HIS A 144 -18.41 1.63 -8.78
C HIS A 144 -17.43 1.18 -9.86
N TRP A 145 -16.26 1.84 -9.97
CA TRP A 145 -15.28 1.49 -11.00
C TRP A 145 -14.38 0.35 -10.55
N PHE A 146 -13.70 0.52 -9.41
CA PHE A 146 -12.84 -0.50 -8.84
C PHE A 146 -13.58 -1.44 -7.88
N ARG A 147 -14.74 -1.06 -7.40
CA ARG A 147 -15.57 -1.86 -6.48
C ARG A 147 -14.71 -2.40 -5.33
N VAL A 148 -13.98 -1.50 -4.69
CA VAL A 148 -12.99 -1.83 -3.66
C VAL A 148 -13.66 -2.49 -2.48
N GLU A 149 -13.09 -3.58 -2.00
CA GLU A 149 -13.44 -4.26 -0.76
C GLU A 149 -12.30 -4.07 0.23
N LEU A 150 -12.60 -3.43 1.36
CA LEU A 150 -11.64 -3.20 2.43
C LEU A 150 -11.82 -4.27 3.52
N ARG A 151 -10.70 -4.78 4.04
CA ARG A 151 -10.64 -5.72 5.16
C ARG A 151 -9.62 -5.28 6.19
N GLY A 152 -9.79 -5.70 7.47
CA GLY A 152 -8.83 -5.41 8.53
C GLY A 152 -8.84 -3.96 8.98
N GLN A 153 -9.92 -3.22 8.78
CA GLN A 153 -10.04 -1.81 9.18
C GLN A 153 -9.88 -1.61 10.70
N GLU A 154 -10.17 -2.63 11.48
CA GLU A 154 -9.96 -2.69 12.94
C GLU A 154 -8.47 -2.63 13.33
N ASN A 155 -7.57 -2.86 12.41
CA ASN A 155 -6.12 -2.78 12.61
C ASN A 155 -5.58 -1.33 12.56
N ILE A 156 -6.41 -0.35 12.21
CA ILE A 156 -6.03 1.07 12.28
C ILE A 156 -6.29 1.57 13.71
N PRO A 157 -5.28 2.07 14.42
CA PRO A 157 -5.49 2.66 15.73
C PRO A 157 -6.46 3.85 15.68
N ALA A 158 -7.44 3.89 16.57
CA ALA A 158 -8.44 4.96 16.60
C ALA A 158 -7.91 6.29 17.16
N ASP A 159 -6.97 6.23 18.12
CA ASP A 159 -6.57 7.32 19.00
C ASP A 159 -5.12 7.79 18.84
N ARG A 160 -4.34 7.11 18.01
CA ARG A 160 -2.91 7.44 17.76
C ARG A 160 -2.53 7.37 16.30
N GLY A 161 -1.32 7.86 15.98
CA GLY A 161 -0.72 7.71 14.65
C GLY A 161 -0.41 6.27 14.31
N ALA A 162 -0.33 5.98 13.01
CA ALA A 162 0.14 4.70 12.48
C ALA A 162 0.79 4.91 11.12
N LEU A 163 1.76 4.05 10.80
CA LEU A 163 2.40 4.02 9.50
C LEU A 163 1.83 2.87 8.66
N LEU A 164 1.06 3.19 7.63
CA LEU A 164 0.51 2.24 6.68
C LEU A 164 1.54 2.00 5.56
N VAL A 165 1.92 0.74 5.34
CA VAL A 165 2.97 0.36 4.38
C VAL A 165 2.38 -0.59 3.34
N GLY A 166 2.31 -0.16 2.07
CA GLY A 166 1.66 -0.90 0.99
C GLY A 166 2.58 -1.35 -0.15
N ASN A 167 2.12 -2.35 -0.92
CA ASN A 167 2.68 -2.65 -2.23
C ASN A 167 2.30 -1.56 -3.23
N HIS A 168 3.23 -1.17 -4.12
CA HIS A 168 3.01 -0.11 -5.09
C HIS A 168 2.80 -0.66 -6.50
N SER A 169 1.75 -0.17 -7.18
CA SER A 169 1.30 -0.79 -8.42
C SER A 169 0.48 0.16 -9.30
N GLY A 170 0.25 -0.27 -10.54
CA GLY A 170 -0.75 0.35 -11.42
C GLY A 170 -0.26 1.48 -12.31
N THR A 171 1.06 1.66 -12.51
CA THR A 171 1.66 2.68 -13.40
C THR A 171 1.41 4.13 -12.97
N LEU A 172 0.24 4.42 -12.40
CA LEU A 172 -0.14 5.65 -11.73
C LEU A 172 -0.57 5.31 -10.30
N ALA A 173 -0.38 6.22 -9.35
CA ALA A 173 -0.58 5.99 -7.91
C ALA A 173 -2.07 5.88 -7.49
N TRP A 174 -2.89 5.18 -8.27
CA TRP A 174 -4.29 4.92 -7.92
C TRP A 174 -4.43 4.10 -6.64
N ASP A 175 -3.48 3.21 -6.36
CA ASP A 175 -3.41 2.43 -5.12
C ASP A 175 -3.37 3.32 -3.88
N ALA A 176 -2.54 4.37 -3.89
CA ALA A 176 -2.47 5.33 -2.80
C ALA A 176 -3.77 6.11 -2.64
N LEU A 177 -4.38 6.58 -3.74
CA LEU A 177 -5.63 7.32 -3.72
C LEU A 177 -6.80 6.47 -3.22
N MET A 178 -6.89 5.22 -3.65
CA MET A 178 -7.96 4.32 -3.19
C MET A 178 -7.77 3.91 -1.74
N THR A 179 -6.52 3.76 -1.28
CA THR A 179 -6.23 3.52 0.15
C THR A 179 -6.60 4.74 0.99
N GLN A 180 -6.39 5.97 0.50
CA GLN A 180 -6.79 7.19 1.19
C GLN A 180 -8.32 7.25 1.37
N VAL A 181 -9.09 6.95 0.32
CA VAL A 181 -10.57 6.84 0.42
C VAL A 181 -10.97 5.76 1.41
N ALA A 182 -10.35 4.58 1.32
CA ALA A 182 -10.67 3.45 2.19
C ALA A 182 -10.45 3.77 3.67
N VAL A 183 -9.29 4.36 4.00
CA VAL A 183 -8.93 4.73 5.39
C VAL A 183 -9.86 5.82 5.90
N HIS A 184 -10.10 6.87 5.13
CA HIS A 184 -10.97 7.98 5.52
C HIS A 184 -12.40 7.49 5.83
N ASP A 185 -12.98 6.69 4.93
CA ASP A 185 -14.34 6.18 5.08
C ASP A 185 -14.46 5.11 6.21
N ALA A 186 -13.36 4.48 6.61
CA ALA A 186 -13.32 3.46 7.66
C ALA A 186 -12.95 3.99 9.07
N THR A 187 -12.49 5.24 9.19
CA THR A 187 -11.91 5.77 10.45
C THR A 187 -12.56 7.09 10.90
N ASP A 188 -13.86 7.24 10.78
CA ASP A 188 -14.60 8.45 11.18
C ASP A 188 -13.97 9.76 10.65
N GLY A 189 -13.46 9.72 9.40
CA GLY A 189 -12.94 10.89 8.71
C GLY A 189 -11.46 11.22 8.97
N ARG A 190 -10.66 10.30 9.51
CA ARG A 190 -9.21 10.52 9.62
C ARG A 190 -8.56 10.47 8.22
N PHE A 191 -7.69 11.42 7.96
CA PHE A 191 -6.98 11.47 6.68
C PHE A 191 -5.71 10.63 6.69
N LEU A 192 -5.45 9.95 5.57
CA LEU A 192 -4.19 9.28 5.34
C LEU A 192 -3.22 10.24 4.63
N ARG A 193 -2.13 10.62 5.30
CA ARG A 193 -1.09 11.50 4.77
C ARG A 193 -0.11 10.67 3.93
N LEU A 194 0.03 10.99 2.65
CA LEU A 194 0.81 10.20 1.71
C LEU A 194 2.25 10.68 1.61
N LEU A 195 3.21 9.76 1.67
CA LEU A 195 4.62 10.06 1.39
C LEU A 195 4.93 9.82 -0.08
N GLY A 196 5.17 10.90 -0.83
CA GLY A 196 5.38 10.88 -2.28
C GLY A 196 6.83 11.16 -2.68
N ALA A 197 7.24 10.68 -3.85
CA ALA A 197 8.54 10.95 -4.43
C ALA A 197 8.63 12.40 -4.98
N ASP A 198 9.85 12.96 -5.04
CA ASP A 198 10.12 14.32 -5.53
C ASP A 198 9.46 14.64 -6.88
N LEU A 199 9.44 13.65 -7.79
CA LEU A 199 8.85 13.81 -9.12
C LEU A 199 7.36 14.18 -9.08
N VAL A 200 6.61 13.69 -8.10
CA VAL A 200 5.18 14.03 -7.93
C VAL A 200 5.04 15.53 -7.70
N PHE A 201 5.87 16.08 -6.82
CA PHE A 201 5.84 17.49 -6.44
C PHE A 201 6.48 18.42 -7.46
N ALA A 202 7.40 17.89 -8.29
CA ALA A 202 8.00 18.61 -9.41
C ALA A 202 7.07 18.68 -10.64
N THR A 203 6.02 17.86 -10.71
CA THR A 203 5.09 17.83 -11.83
C THR A 203 4.06 18.96 -11.68
N PRO A 204 3.98 19.91 -12.64
CA PRO A 204 3.02 21.03 -12.58
C PRO A 204 1.58 20.53 -12.41
N LEU A 205 0.79 21.25 -11.64
CA LEU A 205 -0.58 20.94 -11.22
C LEU A 205 -0.72 19.68 -10.33
N VAL A 206 -0.01 18.60 -10.65
CA VAL A 206 -0.05 17.35 -9.85
C VAL A 206 0.52 17.60 -8.46
N GLY A 207 1.65 18.29 -8.36
CA GLY A 207 2.30 18.59 -7.07
C GLY A 207 1.41 19.41 -6.14
N ASP A 208 0.72 20.43 -6.69
CA ASP A 208 -0.19 21.28 -5.91
C ASP A 208 -1.40 20.49 -5.42
N VAL A 209 -2.01 19.68 -6.29
CA VAL A 209 -3.14 18.83 -5.93
C VAL A 209 -2.70 17.80 -4.88
N ALA A 210 -1.56 17.15 -5.08
CA ALA A 210 -1.03 16.16 -4.14
C ALA A 210 -0.80 16.76 -2.74
N ARG A 211 -0.21 17.96 -2.62
CA ARG A 211 -0.04 18.65 -1.34
C ARG A 211 -1.39 18.93 -0.67
N ARG A 212 -2.35 19.45 -1.42
CA ARG A 212 -3.68 19.75 -0.90
C ARG A 212 -4.43 18.49 -0.44
N MET A 213 -4.15 17.34 -1.06
CA MET A 213 -4.64 16.03 -0.63
C MET A 213 -3.88 15.43 0.56
N GLY A 214 -2.93 16.15 1.14
CA GLY A 214 -2.17 15.69 2.29
C GLY A 214 -0.91 14.90 1.96
N ALA A 215 -0.48 14.89 0.69
CA ALA A 215 0.79 14.29 0.33
C ALA A 215 1.96 15.23 0.67
N THR A 216 3.07 14.65 1.16
CA THR A 216 4.34 15.35 1.39
C THR A 216 5.51 14.52 0.88
N LEU A 217 6.71 15.10 0.90
CA LEU A 217 7.91 14.40 0.45
C LEU A 217 8.19 13.15 1.31
N ALA A 218 8.62 12.08 0.67
CA ALA A 218 9.01 10.83 1.34
C ALA A 218 10.36 10.97 2.03
N THR A 219 10.47 11.92 2.97
CA THR A 219 11.62 12.10 3.87
C THR A 219 11.33 11.50 5.23
N THR A 220 12.36 11.02 5.91
CA THR A 220 12.21 10.48 7.27
C THR A 220 11.73 11.56 8.25
N SER A 221 12.22 12.80 8.10
CA SER A 221 11.84 13.93 8.96
C SER A 221 10.38 14.32 8.84
N ASP A 222 9.81 14.34 7.63
CA ASP A 222 8.40 14.68 7.43
C ASP A 222 7.50 13.54 7.93
N ALA A 223 7.91 12.28 7.72
CA ALA A 223 7.23 11.14 8.28
C ALA A 223 7.19 11.20 9.82
N GLU A 224 8.33 11.46 10.48
CA GLU A 224 8.43 11.58 11.93
C GLU A 224 7.54 12.71 12.47
N ARG A 225 7.50 13.87 11.80
CA ARG A 225 6.64 15.01 12.21
C ARG A 225 5.16 14.66 12.15
N LEU A 226 4.71 14.06 11.05
CA LEU A 226 3.32 13.64 10.88
C LEU A 226 2.92 12.55 11.90
N LEU A 227 3.76 11.52 12.07
CA LEU A 227 3.50 10.43 13.01
C LEU A 227 3.48 10.92 14.46
N THR A 228 4.39 11.85 14.84
CA THR A 228 4.40 12.47 16.16
C THR A 228 3.17 13.33 16.42
N ALA A 229 2.62 13.95 15.37
CA ALA A 229 1.34 14.68 15.45
C ALA A 229 0.11 13.76 15.56
N GLY A 230 0.30 12.43 15.53
CA GLY A 230 -0.81 11.45 15.63
C GLY A 230 -1.50 11.17 14.30
N GLU A 231 -0.92 11.60 13.17
CA GLU A 231 -1.48 11.38 11.85
C GLU A 231 -1.33 9.93 11.38
N LEU A 232 -2.24 9.49 10.50
CA LEU A 232 -2.06 8.26 9.74
C LEU A 232 -1.20 8.58 8.51
N VAL A 233 -0.09 7.86 8.35
CA VAL A 233 0.87 8.11 7.28
C VAL A 233 0.96 6.90 6.37
N GLY A 234 0.87 7.10 5.05
CA GLY A 234 0.96 6.04 4.04
C GLY A 234 2.25 6.11 3.24
N VAL A 235 2.92 4.98 3.08
CA VAL A 235 4.14 4.86 2.27
C VAL A 235 4.11 3.59 1.42
N TRP A 236 4.61 3.71 0.19
CA TRP A 236 4.76 2.62 -0.78
C TRP A 236 6.27 2.44 -1.09
N PRO A 237 7.00 1.67 -0.27
CA PRO A 237 8.47 1.67 -0.30
C PRO A 237 9.10 0.98 -1.51
N GLU A 238 8.32 0.32 -2.37
CA GLU A 238 8.78 -0.11 -3.70
C GLU A 238 9.11 1.07 -4.62
N GLY A 239 8.45 2.21 -4.42
CA GLY A 239 8.61 3.43 -5.21
C GLY A 239 8.39 3.18 -6.71
N PHE A 240 9.17 3.85 -7.57
CA PHE A 240 9.05 3.71 -9.02
C PHE A 240 9.29 2.29 -9.57
N LYS A 241 9.94 1.41 -8.80
CA LYS A 241 10.11 0.00 -9.19
C LYS A 241 8.81 -0.78 -9.04
N GLY A 242 7.96 -0.41 -8.09
CA GLY A 242 6.64 -0.98 -7.90
C GLY A 242 5.69 -0.56 -9.03
N ILE A 243 5.46 0.74 -9.20
CA ILE A 243 4.53 1.25 -10.22
C ILE A 243 5.01 1.01 -11.66
N GLY A 244 6.32 0.95 -11.89
CA GLY A 244 6.94 0.64 -13.19
C GLY A 244 7.16 -0.83 -13.46
N LYS A 245 6.52 -1.72 -12.74
CA LYS A 245 6.63 -3.16 -12.87
C LYS A 245 5.96 -3.67 -14.15
N HIS A 246 6.59 -4.58 -14.87
CA HIS A 246 5.94 -5.26 -16.00
C HIS A 246 4.77 -6.12 -15.51
N TYR A 247 3.71 -6.21 -16.30
CA TYR A 247 2.50 -7.00 -15.98
C TYR A 247 2.78 -8.48 -15.69
N ARG A 248 3.80 -9.07 -16.33
CA ARG A 248 4.25 -10.44 -16.05
C ARG A 248 4.80 -10.63 -14.64
N ASP A 249 5.31 -9.55 -14.01
CA ASP A 249 5.89 -9.56 -12.66
C ASP A 249 4.91 -9.03 -11.61
N ARG A 250 3.60 -8.95 -11.97
CA ARG A 250 2.56 -8.47 -11.08
C ARG A 250 2.50 -9.29 -9.80
N TYR A 251 2.16 -8.61 -8.69
CA TYR A 251 2.05 -9.20 -7.35
C TYR A 251 3.35 -9.78 -6.77
N ARG A 252 4.49 -9.58 -7.43
CA ARG A 252 5.81 -9.83 -6.88
C ARG A 252 6.37 -8.52 -6.35
N LEU A 253 6.51 -8.43 -5.02
CA LEU A 253 7.06 -7.23 -4.41
C LEU A 253 8.49 -6.97 -4.86
N GLN A 254 8.75 -5.74 -5.26
CA GLN A 254 10.10 -5.24 -5.47
C GLN A 254 10.77 -5.02 -4.11
N ARG A 255 12.08 -4.81 -4.14
CA ARG A 255 12.83 -4.50 -2.93
C ARG A 255 12.31 -3.18 -2.33
N PHE A 256 11.92 -3.21 -1.08
CA PHE A 256 11.66 -2.01 -0.30
C PHE A 256 12.94 -1.18 -0.17
N GLY A 257 12.82 0.13 -0.08
CA GLY A 257 13.94 1.05 -0.03
C GLY A 257 14.92 0.74 1.12
N ARG A 258 15.55 1.78 1.68
CA ARG A 258 16.58 1.64 2.73
C ARG A 258 16.00 1.46 4.14
N GLY A 259 14.69 1.29 4.29
CA GLY A 259 14.05 1.12 5.61
C GLY A 259 13.83 2.41 6.39
N GLY A 260 14.01 3.59 5.78
CA GLY A 260 13.79 4.88 6.48
C GLY A 260 12.39 5.03 7.07
N PHE A 261 11.40 4.38 6.49
CA PHE A 261 10.04 4.32 7.03
C PHE A 261 9.98 3.54 8.36
N VAL A 262 10.75 2.47 8.50
CA VAL A 262 10.86 1.70 9.76
C VAL A 262 11.56 2.54 10.83
N SER A 263 12.64 3.23 10.46
CA SER A 263 13.34 4.13 11.38
C SER A 263 12.41 5.22 11.92
N ALA A 264 11.56 5.82 11.06
CA ALA A 264 10.58 6.81 11.48
C ALA A 264 9.54 6.19 12.45
N ALA A 265 9.01 5.01 12.15
CA ALA A 265 8.05 4.33 13.02
C ALA A 265 8.65 3.98 14.40
N ILE A 266 9.90 3.48 14.45
CA ILE A 266 10.59 3.17 15.71
C ILE A 266 10.81 4.44 16.54
N ARG A 267 11.29 5.54 15.94
CA ARG A 267 11.54 6.78 16.67
C ARG A 267 10.27 7.42 17.21
N THR A 268 9.17 7.30 16.51
CA THR A 268 7.87 7.84 16.91
C THR A 268 7.00 6.85 17.68
N GLN A 269 7.48 5.61 17.86
CA GLN A 269 6.81 4.55 18.63
C GLN A 269 5.38 4.24 18.14
N VAL A 270 5.14 4.38 16.83
CA VAL A 270 3.85 4.09 16.21
C VAL A 270 3.86 2.73 15.50
N PRO A 271 2.77 1.98 15.50
CA PRO A 271 2.70 0.69 14.82
C PRO A 271 2.81 0.85 13.30
N ILE A 272 3.38 -0.17 12.65
CA ILE A 272 3.37 -0.31 11.20
C ILE A 272 2.23 -1.24 10.81
N VAL A 273 1.28 -0.74 10.02
CA VAL A 273 0.15 -1.52 9.49
C VAL A 273 0.48 -1.94 8.05
N PRO A 274 0.72 -3.24 7.77
CA PRO A 274 0.91 -3.72 6.40
C PRO A 274 -0.36 -3.57 5.58
N VAL A 275 -0.26 -3.08 4.35
CA VAL A 275 -1.38 -2.89 3.42
C VAL A 275 -1.15 -3.73 2.17
N SER A 276 -2.05 -4.66 1.87
CA SER A 276 -1.96 -5.52 0.70
C SER A 276 -3.06 -5.17 -0.29
N ILE A 277 -2.67 -4.77 -1.52
CA ILE A 277 -3.58 -4.26 -2.55
C ILE A 277 -3.54 -5.19 -3.75
N VAL A 278 -4.67 -5.85 -4.04
CA VAL A 278 -4.89 -6.65 -5.23
C VAL A 278 -5.88 -5.93 -6.14
N GLY A 279 -5.62 -5.91 -7.44
CA GLY A 279 -6.45 -5.24 -8.45
C GLY A 279 -5.78 -4.04 -9.09
N ALA A 280 -4.88 -3.37 -8.39
CA ALA A 280 -4.21 -2.17 -8.88
C ALA A 280 -3.22 -2.47 -10.03
N GLU A 281 -2.65 -3.66 -10.10
CA GLU A 281 -1.70 -4.03 -11.17
C GLU A 281 -2.38 -4.33 -12.52
N GLU A 282 -3.70 -4.50 -12.53
CA GLU A 282 -4.48 -4.76 -13.75
C GLU A 282 -5.08 -3.50 -14.38
N ILE A 283 -5.02 -2.34 -13.73
CA ILE A 283 -5.64 -1.11 -14.25
C ILE A 283 -4.89 -0.52 -15.45
N HIS A 284 -3.56 -0.66 -15.46
CA HIS A 284 -2.68 -0.25 -16.56
C HIS A 284 -1.61 -1.32 -16.77
N PRO A 285 -1.93 -2.48 -17.38
CA PRO A 285 -0.98 -3.57 -17.56
C PRO A 285 0.22 -3.11 -18.40
N MET A 286 1.39 -2.91 -17.78
CA MET A 286 2.58 -2.47 -18.49
C MET A 286 3.23 -3.63 -19.25
N LEU A 287 3.10 -3.61 -20.58
CA LEU A 287 3.65 -4.63 -21.48
C LEU A 287 5.11 -4.36 -21.84
N ALA A 288 5.47 -3.08 -21.96
CA ALA A 288 6.82 -2.64 -22.27
C ALA A 288 7.15 -1.29 -21.63
N ASP A 289 8.45 -1.02 -21.47
CA ASP A 289 9.01 0.27 -21.06
C ASP A 289 9.89 0.81 -22.19
N VAL A 290 9.54 1.99 -22.74
CA VAL A 290 10.31 2.64 -23.81
C VAL A 290 11.33 3.59 -23.19
N ARG A 291 12.43 3.06 -22.70
CA ARG A 291 13.49 3.80 -22.01
C ARG A 291 14.03 5.05 -22.73
N PRO A 292 14.18 5.10 -24.07
CA PRO A 292 14.58 6.31 -24.75
C PRO A 292 13.59 7.48 -24.54
N LEU A 293 12.28 7.20 -24.60
CA LEU A 293 11.24 8.19 -24.34
C LEU A 293 11.23 8.61 -22.87
N ALA A 294 11.36 7.65 -21.95
CA ALA A 294 11.46 7.95 -20.52
C ALA A 294 12.60 8.96 -20.24
N ARG A 295 13.79 8.73 -20.82
CA ARG A 295 14.94 9.64 -20.68
C ARG A 295 14.68 11.02 -21.30
N LEU A 296 14.05 11.07 -22.48
CA LEU A 296 13.72 12.31 -23.18
C LEU A 296 12.81 13.22 -22.33
N PHE A 297 11.84 12.63 -21.64
CA PHE A 297 10.87 13.35 -20.79
C PHE A 297 11.25 13.42 -19.30
N GLY A 298 12.44 12.93 -18.91
CA GLY A 298 12.86 12.90 -17.51
C GLY A 298 11.99 12.01 -16.60
N ALA A 299 11.27 11.04 -17.19
CA ALA A 299 10.40 10.13 -16.47
C ALA A 299 11.16 8.87 -16.02
N PRO A 300 10.76 8.22 -14.92
CA PRO A 300 11.39 6.99 -14.43
C PRO A 300 11.16 5.79 -15.37
N PHE A 301 10.06 5.78 -16.11
CA PHE A 301 9.70 4.81 -17.15
C PHE A 301 8.72 5.46 -18.13
N TRP A 302 8.58 4.89 -19.33
CA TRP A 302 7.58 5.27 -20.33
C TRP A 302 6.75 4.04 -20.68
N PRO A 303 5.56 3.89 -20.08
CA PRO A 303 4.80 2.66 -20.19
C PRO A 303 4.18 2.48 -21.57
N VAL A 304 4.12 1.24 -22.04
CA VAL A 304 3.24 0.81 -23.11
C VAL A 304 2.24 -0.16 -22.51
N THR A 305 0.96 0.19 -22.58
CA THR A 305 -0.14 -0.62 -22.08
C THR A 305 -1.09 -1.00 -23.24
N PRO A 306 -2.11 -1.82 -23.04
CA PRO A 306 -3.11 -2.09 -24.08
C PRO A 306 -3.86 -0.84 -24.57
N THR A 307 -3.92 0.20 -23.75
CA THR A 307 -4.65 1.45 -24.03
C THR A 307 -3.71 2.62 -24.34
N TRP A 308 -2.60 2.75 -23.65
CA TRP A 308 -1.62 3.82 -23.85
C TRP A 308 -0.40 3.30 -24.65
N PRO A 309 0.11 4.04 -25.66
CA PRO A 309 -0.29 5.39 -26.11
C PRO A 309 -1.41 5.38 -27.17
N TRP A 310 -1.96 4.25 -27.56
CA TRP A 310 -2.82 4.07 -28.73
C TRP A 310 -4.10 4.91 -28.69
N LEU A 311 -4.68 5.08 -27.52
CA LEU A 311 -5.88 5.89 -27.28
C LEU A 311 -5.55 7.31 -26.81
N GLY A 312 -4.27 7.74 -26.89
CA GLY A 312 -3.85 9.05 -26.38
C GLY A 312 -4.28 9.27 -24.91
N PRO A 313 -4.82 10.45 -24.54
CA PRO A 313 -5.24 10.73 -23.16
C PRO A 313 -6.26 9.73 -22.58
N LEU A 314 -7.13 9.15 -23.41
CA LEU A 314 -8.08 8.11 -22.97
C LEU A 314 -7.38 6.85 -22.52
N GLY A 315 -6.15 6.59 -22.97
CA GLY A 315 -5.32 5.49 -22.52
C GLY A 315 -4.86 5.60 -21.06
N LEU A 316 -5.01 6.77 -20.44
CA LEU A 316 -4.75 7.02 -19.03
C LEU A 316 -5.95 6.69 -18.12
N VAL A 317 -7.12 6.40 -18.70
CA VAL A 317 -8.29 5.92 -17.95
C VAL A 317 -7.98 4.49 -17.48
N PRO A 318 -8.03 4.22 -16.17
CA PRO A 318 -7.72 2.89 -15.64
C PRO A 318 -8.77 1.86 -16.04
N LEU A 319 -8.36 0.60 -16.26
CA LEU A 319 -9.29 -0.50 -16.49
C LEU A 319 -10.11 -0.81 -15.22
N PRO A 320 -11.38 -1.23 -15.34
CA PRO A 320 -12.29 -1.41 -14.20
C PRO A 320 -12.07 -2.74 -13.48
N SER A 321 -10.89 -2.99 -12.97
CA SER A 321 -10.60 -4.20 -12.19
C SER A 321 -11.29 -4.19 -10.82
N LYS A 322 -11.61 -5.36 -10.28
CA LYS A 322 -12.08 -5.53 -8.89
C LYS A 322 -10.89 -5.46 -7.94
N TRP A 323 -11.00 -4.62 -6.89
CA TRP A 323 -9.93 -4.48 -5.90
C TRP A 323 -10.26 -5.10 -4.55
N LEU A 324 -9.22 -5.64 -3.92
CA LEU A 324 -9.20 -6.05 -2.53
C LEU A 324 -8.07 -5.28 -1.85
N ILE A 325 -8.39 -4.58 -0.75
CA ILE A 325 -7.41 -3.92 0.11
C ILE A 325 -7.51 -4.57 1.48
N GLU A 326 -6.41 -5.15 1.96
CA GLU A 326 -6.35 -5.75 3.29
C GLU A 326 -5.31 -5.04 4.15
N LEU A 327 -5.75 -4.57 5.30
CA LEU A 327 -4.93 -4.01 6.36
C LEU A 327 -4.57 -5.14 7.31
N GLY A 328 -3.30 -5.53 7.33
CA GLY A 328 -2.79 -6.62 8.15
C GLY A 328 -2.64 -6.23 9.62
N GLU A 329 -2.35 -7.22 10.47
CA GLU A 329 -2.06 -6.98 11.88
C GLU A 329 -0.91 -5.99 12.05
N PRO A 330 -1.05 -5.01 12.97
CA PRO A 330 -0.01 -4.03 13.23
C PRO A 330 1.28 -4.67 13.75
N VAL A 331 2.40 -4.31 13.15
CA VAL A 331 3.73 -4.64 13.66
C VAL A 331 4.10 -3.59 14.72
N PRO A 332 4.18 -3.97 16.01
CA PRO A 332 4.47 -3.02 17.07
C PRO A 332 5.92 -2.54 16.99
N THR A 333 6.15 -1.26 17.24
CA THR A 333 7.48 -0.64 17.35
C THR A 333 7.72 -0.03 18.74
N ASP A 334 6.65 0.14 19.53
CA ASP A 334 6.65 0.70 20.88
C ASP A 334 7.32 -0.22 21.94
N THR A 335 7.63 -1.45 21.56
CA THR A 335 8.42 -2.39 22.38
C THR A 335 9.94 -2.25 22.16
N LEU A 336 10.36 -1.43 21.20
CA LEU A 336 11.77 -1.21 20.84
C LEU A 336 12.27 0.09 21.45
N ASP A 337 13.57 0.12 21.79
CA ASP A 337 14.24 1.39 22.13
C ASP A 337 14.25 2.31 20.88
N PRO A 338 13.88 3.59 20.98
CA PRO A 338 13.98 4.53 19.86
C PRO A 338 15.38 4.58 19.21
N ALA A 339 16.45 4.33 19.96
CA ALA A 339 17.82 4.23 19.43
C ALA A 339 18.01 3.05 18.46
N ALA A 340 17.16 2.01 18.52
CA ALA A 340 17.18 0.89 17.58
C ALA A 340 16.87 1.32 16.14
N ALA A 341 16.29 2.50 15.93
CA ALA A 341 16.09 3.11 14.62
C ALA A 341 17.41 3.35 13.85
N ASP A 342 18.53 3.42 14.55
CA ASP A 342 19.87 3.61 13.97
C ASP A 342 20.63 2.29 13.78
N ASP A 343 20.07 1.16 14.22
CA ASP A 343 20.62 -0.17 13.99
C ASP A 343 20.14 -0.72 12.63
N PRO A 344 21.04 -0.84 11.62
CA PRO A 344 20.67 -1.33 10.31
C PRO A 344 20.11 -2.75 10.29
N MET A 345 20.47 -3.59 11.29
CA MET A 345 20.00 -4.96 11.38
C MET A 345 18.56 -5.02 11.85
N VAL A 346 18.18 -4.23 12.85
CA VAL A 346 16.82 -4.11 13.36
C VAL A 346 15.91 -3.53 12.26
N VAL A 347 16.34 -2.45 11.61
CA VAL A 347 15.61 -1.81 10.51
C VAL A 347 15.41 -2.78 9.34
N PHE A 348 16.42 -3.57 9.00
CA PHE A 348 16.34 -4.56 7.93
C PHE A 348 15.36 -5.70 8.29
N GLU A 349 15.44 -6.24 9.53
CA GLU A 349 14.58 -7.32 9.99
C GLU A 349 13.10 -6.92 9.94
N ILE A 350 12.75 -5.73 10.45
CA ILE A 350 11.37 -5.23 10.42
C ILE A 350 10.92 -4.95 8.99
N THR A 351 11.78 -4.36 8.15
CA THR A 351 11.48 -4.11 6.73
C THR A 351 11.15 -5.42 6.01
N ASP A 352 11.96 -6.46 6.23
CA ASP A 352 11.77 -7.75 5.58
C ASP A 352 10.52 -8.46 6.11
N ARG A 353 10.26 -8.41 7.42
CA ARG A 353 9.03 -8.91 8.03
C ARG A 353 7.77 -8.25 7.45
N VAL A 354 7.73 -6.93 7.37
CA VAL A 354 6.58 -6.21 6.78
C VAL A 354 6.39 -6.59 5.32
N ARG A 355 7.47 -6.66 4.54
CA ARG A 355 7.45 -7.08 3.15
C ARG A 355 6.95 -8.52 2.98
N GLU A 356 7.38 -9.44 3.84
CA GLU A 356 6.94 -10.83 3.82
C GLU A 356 5.44 -10.96 4.13
N VAL A 357 4.94 -10.27 5.15
CA VAL A 357 3.51 -10.23 5.49
C VAL A 357 2.69 -9.76 4.29
N ILE A 358 3.08 -8.64 3.64
CA ILE A 358 2.38 -8.14 2.46
C ILE A 358 2.41 -9.17 1.33
N GLN A 359 3.57 -9.80 1.05
CA GLN A 359 3.69 -10.78 -0.03
C GLN A 359 2.81 -12.01 0.21
N GLN A 360 2.74 -12.52 1.44
CA GLN A 360 1.90 -13.67 1.81
C GLN A 360 0.41 -13.31 1.70
N THR A 361 0.02 -12.13 2.18
CA THR A 361 -1.37 -11.65 2.08
C THR A 361 -1.79 -11.43 0.63
N LEU A 362 -0.91 -10.90 -0.23
CA LEU A 362 -1.19 -10.78 -1.67
C LEU A 362 -1.52 -12.15 -2.29
N TYR A 363 -0.75 -13.19 -1.99
CA TYR A 363 -1.03 -14.54 -2.50
C TYR A 363 -2.35 -15.10 -1.97
N ALA A 364 -2.64 -14.89 -0.68
CA ALA A 364 -3.89 -15.33 -0.08
C ALA A 364 -5.11 -14.63 -0.73
N LEU A 365 -5.03 -13.34 -0.98
CA LEU A 365 -6.08 -12.57 -1.65
C LEU A 365 -6.27 -13.00 -3.11
N LEU A 366 -5.17 -13.27 -3.83
CA LEU A 366 -5.24 -13.75 -5.23
C LEU A 366 -5.94 -15.11 -5.35
N VAL A 367 -5.72 -16.01 -4.40
CA VAL A 367 -6.42 -17.31 -4.37
C VAL A 367 -7.93 -17.14 -4.12
N GLN A 368 -8.33 -16.16 -3.32
CA GLN A 368 -9.73 -15.87 -3.03
C GLN A 368 -10.45 -15.13 -4.17
N ARG A 369 -9.71 -14.38 -4.96
CA ARG A 369 -10.26 -13.55 -6.03
C ARG A 369 -10.68 -14.39 -7.22
N ARG A 370 -12.00 -14.45 -7.49
CA ARG A 370 -12.57 -15.27 -8.56
C ARG A 370 -12.33 -14.73 -9.96
N SER A 371 -12.32 -13.40 -10.12
CA SER A 371 -12.20 -12.74 -11.43
C SER A 371 -11.47 -11.40 -11.30
N VAL A 372 -10.71 -11.04 -12.33
CA VAL A 372 -10.02 -9.75 -12.41
C VAL A 372 -11.01 -8.59 -12.52
N PHE A 373 -12.08 -8.76 -13.30
CA PHE A 373 -13.00 -7.67 -13.63
C PHE A 373 -14.37 -7.80 -12.95
N LEU A 374 -14.81 -9.01 -12.62
CA LEU A 374 -16.16 -9.23 -12.07
C LEU A 374 -16.16 -9.42 -10.54
N GLY A 375 -15.07 -9.87 -9.95
CA GLY A 375 -14.93 -10.12 -8.52
C GLY A 375 -15.18 -11.56 -8.10
#